data_eb0b9a8f929b196a7a3bbe1fd6be6525
#
_entry.id   eb0b9a8f929b196a7a3bbe1fd6be6525
#
_cell.length_a   1.000
_cell.length_b   1.000
_cell.length_c   1.000
_cell.angle_alpha   90.00
_cell.angle_beta   90.00
_cell.angle_gamma   90.00
#
_symmetry.space_group_name_H-M   'P 1'
#
loop_
_entity.id
_entity.type
_entity.pdbx_description
1 polymer ?
#
loop_
_entity_poly.entity_id
_entity_poly.type
_entity_poly.pdbx_seq_one_letter_code
_entity_poly.pdbx_strand_id
1 'polypeptide(L)'
;MLSILKDYTMNVVVIGAQWGDEGKGKIVDYLAQDAKYVCRFAGGANAGHTIVVDGKKYALHQIPSGILYSDKTVILGSGMVIEPESLFNELNMLSENGINWEGRVFISDRAHITLPGYKKIDKERDAARKRPIGTTGRGIGTTYSQKAERDGIRLSDIDWNEKWDDLEDEDKKFLEIYKSRLLEMRIDIAAKMHEIRRENILFEGAQGAMLDIDSGTYPYVSSGASGSYGASSGAGIGPKALDKIYGVFKAYETR
;
A
#
# COMPACT_ATOMS: atom_id res chain seq x y z
N MET A 1 -28.96 -0.43 24.10
CA MET A 1 -28.15 -1.63 23.83
C MET A 1 -26.98 -1.39 22.85
N LEU A 2 -26.70 -0.15 22.43
CA LEU A 2 -25.61 0.25 21.52
C LEU A 2 -24.42 0.93 22.22
N SER A 3 -24.45 1.11 23.55
CA SER A 3 -23.40 1.80 24.29
C SER A 3 -22.30 0.91 24.89
N ILE A 4 -22.45 -0.41 24.82
CA ILE A 4 -21.49 -1.37 25.43
C ILE A 4 -20.34 -1.75 24.48
N LEU A 5 -20.42 -1.35 23.20
CA LEU A 5 -19.39 -1.66 22.20
C LEU A 5 -18.29 -0.59 22.06
N LYS A 6 -18.34 0.48 22.84
CA LYS A 6 -17.41 1.62 22.73
C LYS A 6 -16.04 1.43 23.41
N ASP A 7 -15.87 0.39 24.21
CA ASP A 7 -14.62 0.14 24.97
C ASP A 7 -13.72 -0.95 24.39
N TYR A 8 -14.07 -1.54 23.26
CA TYR A 8 -13.21 -2.49 22.57
C TYR A 8 -12.62 -1.84 21.30
N THR A 9 -11.32 -1.60 21.34
CA THR A 9 -10.55 -1.28 20.13
C THR A 9 -10.66 -2.45 19.15
N MET A 10 -10.91 -2.16 17.88
CA MET A 10 -11.13 -3.17 16.87
C MET A 10 -10.20 -2.96 15.67
N ASN A 11 -9.41 -3.99 15.39
CA ASN A 11 -8.57 -4.06 14.21
C ASN A 11 -9.30 -4.82 13.10
N VAL A 12 -9.64 -4.09 12.04
CA VAL A 12 -10.45 -4.60 10.93
C VAL A 12 -9.60 -4.71 9.67
N VAL A 13 -9.66 -5.85 8.98
CA VAL A 13 -9.04 -6.04 7.67
C VAL A 13 -10.12 -6.05 6.59
N VAL A 14 -9.91 -5.28 5.53
CA VAL A 14 -10.77 -5.31 4.34
C VAL A 14 -9.95 -5.80 3.15
N ILE A 15 -10.36 -6.89 2.53
CA ILE A 15 -9.74 -7.44 1.32
C ILE A 15 -10.75 -7.56 0.18
N GLY A 16 -10.26 -7.59 -1.06
CA GLY A 16 -11.06 -8.06 -2.19
C GLY A 16 -11.08 -9.59 -2.21
N ALA A 17 -12.23 -10.18 -2.45
CA ALA A 17 -12.39 -11.63 -2.48
C ALA A 17 -12.30 -12.23 -3.91
N GLN A 18 -12.10 -11.40 -4.93
CA GLN A 18 -11.98 -11.78 -6.35
C GLN A 18 -10.67 -11.26 -6.97
N TRP A 19 -10.72 -10.72 -8.18
CA TRP A 19 -9.56 -10.24 -8.97
C TRP A 19 -9.35 -8.72 -8.91
N GLY A 20 -9.81 -8.04 -7.88
CA GLY A 20 -9.81 -6.58 -7.81
C GLY A 20 -11.13 -5.98 -8.34
N ASP A 21 -11.22 -4.65 -8.24
CA ASP A 21 -12.42 -3.89 -8.68
C ASP A 21 -13.73 -4.31 -8.01
N GLU A 22 -13.68 -4.93 -6.83
CA GLU A 22 -14.86 -5.33 -6.05
C GLU A 22 -15.60 -4.14 -5.40
N GLY A 23 -15.02 -2.93 -5.50
CA GLY A 23 -15.55 -1.76 -4.83
C GLY A 23 -15.07 -1.62 -3.38
N LYS A 24 -13.93 -2.23 -3.02
CA LYS A 24 -13.32 -2.12 -1.69
C LYS A 24 -13.22 -0.69 -1.17
N GLY A 25 -12.83 0.25 -2.04
CA GLY A 25 -12.67 1.65 -1.65
C GLY A 25 -13.92 2.22 -0.96
N LYS A 26 -15.13 1.88 -1.43
CA LYS A 26 -16.39 2.32 -0.82
C LYS A 26 -16.62 1.70 0.57
N ILE A 27 -16.24 0.44 0.75
CA ILE A 27 -16.38 -0.24 2.05
C ILE A 27 -15.33 0.25 3.03
N VAL A 28 -14.10 0.46 2.55
CA VAL A 28 -13.01 1.04 3.35
C VAL A 28 -13.37 2.46 3.79
N ASP A 29 -13.89 3.28 2.88
CA ASP A 29 -14.35 4.64 3.16
C ASP A 29 -15.43 4.65 4.26
N TYR A 30 -16.42 3.77 4.15
CA TYR A 30 -17.47 3.63 5.18
C TYR A 30 -16.89 3.21 6.55
N LEU A 31 -16.00 2.22 6.58
CA LEU A 31 -15.41 1.71 7.83
C LEU A 31 -14.34 2.64 8.40
N ALA A 32 -13.72 3.48 7.57
CA ALA A 32 -12.72 4.44 8.01
C ALA A 32 -13.30 5.48 8.99
N GLN A 33 -14.61 5.72 8.97
CA GLN A 33 -15.26 6.66 9.89
C GLN A 33 -15.02 6.27 11.37
N ASP A 34 -15.00 4.97 11.69
CA ASP A 34 -14.78 4.45 13.03
C ASP A 34 -13.30 4.16 13.37
N ALA A 35 -12.41 4.24 12.39
CA ALA A 35 -10.98 4.01 12.57
C ALA A 35 -10.24 5.32 12.83
N LYS A 36 -9.22 5.30 13.68
CA LYS A 36 -8.28 6.42 13.85
C LYS A 36 -7.11 6.32 12.88
N TYR A 37 -6.71 5.10 12.57
CA TYR A 37 -5.62 4.80 11.66
C TYR A 37 -6.09 3.93 10.50
N VAL A 38 -5.64 4.24 9.28
CA VAL A 38 -5.85 3.38 8.12
C VAL A 38 -4.49 2.95 7.59
N CYS A 39 -4.22 1.65 7.63
CA CYS A 39 -2.94 1.08 7.21
C CYS A 39 -3.13 0.24 5.95
N ARG A 40 -2.43 0.60 4.89
CA ARG A 40 -2.35 -0.22 3.69
C ARG A 40 -1.15 -1.15 3.81
N PHE A 41 -1.37 -2.44 3.65
CA PHE A 41 -0.38 -3.45 3.98
C PHE A 41 0.28 -4.12 2.78
N ALA A 42 -0.22 -3.91 1.55
CA ALA A 42 0.32 -4.54 0.34
C ALA A 42 0.06 -3.70 -0.92
N GLY A 43 0.68 -4.08 -2.02
CA GLY A 43 0.57 -3.41 -3.32
C GLY A 43 1.48 -2.20 -3.44
N GLY A 44 1.22 -1.38 -4.43
CA GLY A 44 1.97 -0.17 -4.74
C GLY A 44 1.19 0.69 -5.73
N ALA A 45 1.89 1.42 -6.61
CA ALA A 45 1.29 2.31 -7.59
C ALA A 45 0.41 1.61 -8.65
N ASN A 46 0.44 0.26 -8.72
CA ASN A 46 -0.41 -0.53 -9.63
C ASN A 46 -1.86 -0.65 -9.14
N ALA A 47 -2.14 -0.41 -7.87
CA ALA A 47 -3.51 -0.36 -7.39
C ALA A 47 -4.13 0.99 -7.79
N GLY A 48 -5.43 1.02 -7.91
CA GLY A 48 -6.19 2.24 -8.14
C GLY A 48 -7.57 2.09 -7.56
N HIS A 49 -8.00 3.07 -6.79
CA HIS A 49 -9.37 3.13 -6.33
C HIS A 49 -9.87 4.59 -6.40
N THR A 50 -11.09 4.72 -6.83
CA THR A 50 -11.75 6.03 -6.90
C THR A 50 -12.75 6.13 -5.77
N ILE A 51 -12.62 7.19 -4.98
CA ILE A 51 -13.53 7.52 -3.89
C ILE A 51 -14.27 8.79 -4.26
N VAL A 52 -15.53 8.88 -3.89
CA VAL A 52 -16.34 10.08 -4.08
C VAL A 52 -16.72 10.63 -2.72
N VAL A 53 -16.20 11.81 -2.38
CA VAL A 53 -16.54 12.53 -1.15
C VAL A 53 -17.08 13.90 -1.55
N ASP A 54 -18.23 14.28 -1.04
CA ASP A 54 -18.91 15.55 -1.34
C ASP A 54 -19.04 15.85 -2.84
N GLY A 55 -19.30 14.81 -3.64
CA GLY A 55 -19.44 14.90 -5.09
C GLY A 55 -18.11 15.02 -5.87
N LYS A 56 -16.98 15.13 -5.21
CA LYS A 56 -15.65 15.13 -5.82
C LYS A 56 -15.07 13.72 -5.89
N LYS A 57 -14.40 13.42 -7.01
CA LYS A 57 -13.73 12.14 -7.24
C LYS A 57 -12.24 12.25 -6.93
N TYR A 58 -11.75 11.35 -6.11
CA TYR A 58 -10.33 11.21 -5.77
C TYR A 58 -9.82 9.87 -6.28
N ALA A 59 -8.86 9.89 -7.18
CA ALA A 59 -8.19 8.68 -7.67
C ALA A 59 -6.90 8.48 -6.85
N LEU A 60 -6.92 7.51 -5.95
CA LEU A 60 -5.78 7.16 -5.11
C LEU A 60 -5.16 5.84 -5.59
N HIS A 61 -3.85 5.75 -5.56
CA HIS A 61 -3.08 4.56 -5.95
C HIS A 61 -2.32 3.96 -4.78
N GLN A 62 -1.53 4.76 -4.07
CA GLN A 62 -0.71 4.29 -2.94
C GLN A 62 -1.28 4.72 -1.60
N ILE A 63 -1.87 5.91 -1.54
CA ILE A 63 -2.35 6.49 -0.29
C ILE A 63 -3.66 5.82 0.13
N PRO A 64 -3.78 5.37 1.40
CA PRO A 64 -5.02 4.82 1.93
C PRO A 64 -6.20 5.79 1.90
N SER A 65 -7.40 5.26 1.71
CA SER A 65 -8.65 6.03 1.60
C SER A 65 -8.91 6.99 2.76
N GLY A 66 -8.48 6.60 3.97
CA GLY A 66 -8.68 7.39 5.19
C GLY A 66 -8.08 8.80 5.18
N ILE A 67 -7.16 9.11 4.25
CA ILE A 67 -6.55 10.45 4.14
C ILE A 67 -7.59 11.55 3.87
N LEU A 68 -8.71 11.21 3.26
CA LEU A 68 -9.78 12.16 2.93
C LEU A 68 -10.47 12.73 4.18
N TYR A 69 -10.33 12.08 5.33
CA TYR A 69 -10.85 12.55 6.62
C TYR A 69 -9.74 13.23 7.42
N SER A 70 -9.97 14.45 7.87
CA SER A 70 -8.95 15.31 8.53
C SER A 70 -8.45 14.77 9.87
N ASP A 71 -9.24 13.95 10.54
CA ASP A 71 -8.94 13.35 11.85
C ASP A 71 -8.25 11.98 11.77
N LYS A 72 -7.98 11.46 10.55
CA LYS A 72 -7.35 10.15 10.35
C LYS A 72 -5.87 10.29 10.02
N THR A 73 -5.12 9.30 10.45
CA THR A 73 -3.71 9.08 10.09
C THR A 73 -3.62 7.85 9.20
N VAL A 74 -2.83 7.93 8.14
CA VAL A 74 -2.65 6.84 7.20
C VAL A 74 -1.22 6.32 7.21
N ILE A 75 -1.07 5.00 7.07
CA ILE A 75 0.22 4.31 7.14
C ILE A 75 0.37 3.44 5.90
N LEU A 76 1.48 3.63 5.20
CA LEU A 76 1.94 2.75 4.13
C LEU A 76 2.86 1.70 4.75
N GLY A 77 2.38 0.46 4.83
CA GLY A 77 3.02 -0.63 5.56
C GLY A 77 4.23 -1.23 4.85
N SER A 78 4.96 -2.10 5.55
CA SER A 78 6.18 -2.77 5.07
C SER A 78 5.95 -3.75 3.91
N GLY A 79 4.71 -4.19 3.72
CA GLY A 79 4.35 -5.04 2.57
C GLY A 79 4.09 -4.26 1.29
N MET A 80 4.04 -2.94 1.34
CA MET A 80 3.93 -2.09 0.16
C MET A 80 5.28 -1.91 -0.55
N VAL A 81 5.19 -1.58 -1.84
CA VAL A 81 6.30 -1.07 -2.63
C VAL A 81 5.96 0.35 -3.06
N ILE A 82 6.82 1.29 -2.71
CA ILE A 82 6.56 2.73 -2.80
C ILE A 82 7.22 3.27 -4.07
N GLU A 83 6.43 3.88 -4.91
CA GLU A 83 6.90 4.62 -6.09
C GLU A 83 6.82 6.12 -5.76
N PRO A 84 7.96 6.77 -5.49
CA PRO A 84 8.01 8.14 -4.97
C PRO A 84 7.32 9.17 -5.85
N GLU A 85 7.56 9.17 -7.15
CA GLU A 85 6.96 10.14 -8.08
C GLU A 85 5.42 10.08 -8.05
N SER A 86 4.85 8.88 -8.15
CA SER A 86 3.40 8.69 -8.07
C SER A 86 2.86 9.08 -6.70
N LEU A 87 3.58 8.74 -5.61
CA LEU A 87 3.16 9.11 -4.26
C LEU A 87 3.07 10.63 -4.09
N PHE A 88 4.10 11.35 -4.50
CA PHE A 88 4.12 12.81 -4.35
C PHE A 88 3.14 13.51 -5.31
N ASN A 89 2.86 12.94 -6.47
CA ASN A 89 1.79 13.42 -7.35
C ASN A 89 0.40 13.26 -6.69
N GLU A 90 0.14 12.14 -6.00
CA GLU A 90 -1.08 11.96 -5.22
C GLU A 90 -1.18 12.98 -4.07
N LEU A 91 -0.09 13.20 -3.31
CA LEU A 91 -0.04 14.17 -2.23
C LEU A 91 -0.28 15.61 -2.72
N ASN A 92 0.30 15.98 -3.86
CA ASN A 92 0.08 17.27 -4.49
C ASN A 92 -1.39 17.44 -4.89
N MET A 93 -1.98 16.44 -5.54
CA MET A 93 -3.40 16.43 -5.91
C MET A 93 -4.30 16.59 -4.69
N LEU A 94 -3.98 15.94 -3.57
CA LEU A 94 -4.72 16.11 -2.32
C LEU A 94 -4.64 17.55 -1.80
N SER A 95 -3.44 18.16 -1.79
CA SER A 95 -3.24 19.55 -1.39
C SER A 95 -4.00 20.54 -2.27
N GLU A 96 -3.99 20.36 -3.60
CA GLU A 96 -4.74 21.16 -4.57
C GLU A 96 -6.25 21.10 -4.34
N ASN A 97 -6.73 20.00 -3.76
CA ASN A 97 -8.13 19.82 -3.38
C ASN A 97 -8.44 20.21 -1.92
N GLY A 98 -7.52 20.86 -1.24
CA GLY A 98 -7.70 21.38 0.12
C GLY A 98 -7.58 20.33 1.22
N ILE A 99 -7.04 19.15 0.92
CA ILE A 99 -6.81 18.09 1.91
C ILE A 99 -5.40 18.24 2.47
N ASN A 100 -5.32 18.60 3.74
CA ASN A 100 -4.05 18.64 4.46
C ASN A 100 -3.64 17.20 4.83
N TRP A 101 -2.52 16.73 4.30
CA TRP A 101 -1.93 15.43 4.58
C TRP A 101 -0.67 15.50 5.46
N GLU A 102 -0.07 16.67 5.63
CA GLU A 102 1.16 16.86 6.41
C GLU A 102 1.00 16.34 7.84
N GLY A 103 1.98 15.58 8.30
CA GLY A 103 1.95 14.95 9.63
C GLY A 103 0.92 13.83 9.79
N ARG A 104 0.21 13.42 8.70
CA ARG A 104 -0.80 12.36 8.74
C ARG A 104 -0.51 11.18 7.81
N VAL A 105 0.50 11.29 6.95
CA VAL A 105 0.94 10.20 6.06
C VAL A 105 2.28 9.69 6.54
N PHE A 106 2.34 8.42 6.90
CA PHE A 106 3.56 7.76 7.35
C PHE A 106 3.88 6.54 6.49
N ILE A 107 5.17 6.29 6.31
CA ILE A 107 5.68 5.18 5.50
C ILE A 107 6.59 4.31 6.38
N SER A 108 6.35 3.00 6.34
CA SER A 108 7.23 2.03 7.01
C SER A 108 8.67 2.17 6.53
N ASP A 109 9.60 2.23 7.48
CA ASP A 109 11.04 2.12 7.24
C ASP A 109 11.43 0.88 6.43
N ARG A 110 10.62 -0.18 6.47
CA ARG A 110 10.84 -1.47 5.78
C ARG A 110 10.16 -1.58 4.42
N ALA A 111 9.38 -0.57 4.00
CA ALA A 111 8.81 -0.54 2.66
C ALA A 111 9.91 -0.39 1.62
N HIS A 112 9.78 -1.10 0.48
CA HIS A 112 10.76 -1.04 -0.61
C HIS A 112 10.40 0.08 -1.58
N ILE A 113 11.43 0.70 -2.14
CA ILE A 113 11.28 1.79 -3.10
C ILE A 113 11.31 1.21 -4.52
N THR A 114 10.34 1.59 -5.33
CA THR A 114 10.30 1.26 -6.76
C THR A 114 11.10 2.29 -7.54
N LEU A 115 12.15 1.84 -8.19
CA LEU A 115 13.09 2.67 -8.96
C LEU A 115 12.68 2.73 -10.44
N PRO A 116 13.10 3.77 -11.20
CA PRO A 116 12.92 3.85 -12.65
C PRO A 116 13.46 2.63 -13.40
N GLY A 117 14.64 2.14 -13.05
CA GLY A 117 15.24 0.91 -13.60
C GLY A 117 14.33 -0.31 -13.45
N TYR A 118 13.61 -0.43 -12.34
CA TYR A 118 12.67 -1.54 -12.12
C TYR A 118 11.45 -1.48 -13.04
N LYS A 119 10.98 -0.27 -13.39
CA LYS A 119 9.89 -0.09 -14.35
C LYS A 119 10.32 -0.55 -15.76
N LYS A 120 11.55 -0.27 -16.14
CA LYS A 120 12.14 -0.71 -17.41
C LYS A 120 12.25 -2.23 -17.47
N ILE A 121 12.86 -2.84 -16.45
CA ILE A 121 13.01 -4.30 -16.32
C ILE A 121 11.64 -5.00 -16.36
N ASP A 122 10.63 -4.48 -15.67
CA ASP A 122 9.27 -5.05 -15.63
C ASP A 122 8.67 -5.16 -17.04
N LYS A 123 8.76 -4.09 -17.83
CA LYS A 123 8.26 -4.05 -19.22
C LYS A 123 9.04 -5.00 -20.13
N GLU A 124 10.37 -4.99 -20.05
CA GLU A 124 11.24 -5.84 -20.86
C GLU A 124 11.00 -7.33 -20.57
N ARG A 125 10.90 -7.70 -19.29
CA ARG A 125 10.63 -9.08 -18.87
C ARG A 125 9.27 -9.59 -19.37
N ASP A 126 8.23 -8.78 -19.30
CA ASP A 126 6.89 -9.20 -19.77
C ASP A 126 6.86 -9.33 -21.29
N ALA A 127 7.48 -8.39 -22.01
CA ALA A 127 7.59 -8.45 -23.48
C ALA A 127 8.39 -9.66 -23.99
N ALA A 128 9.40 -10.09 -23.23
CA ALA A 128 10.23 -11.26 -23.57
C ALA A 128 9.54 -12.61 -23.29
N ARG A 129 8.42 -12.62 -22.57
CA ARG A 129 7.69 -13.86 -22.25
C ARG A 129 7.01 -14.45 -23.49
N LYS A 130 7.07 -15.76 -23.65
CA LYS A 130 6.26 -16.48 -24.67
C LYS A 130 4.75 -16.29 -24.45
N ARG A 131 4.34 -16.10 -23.21
CA ARG A 131 2.96 -15.80 -22.78
C ARG A 131 3.02 -14.66 -21.80
N PRO A 132 2.86 -13.41 -22.24
CA PRO A 132 2.82 -12.25 -21.37
C PRO A 132 1.75 -12.39 -20.27
N ILE A 133 2.07 -12.00 -19.06
CA ILE A 133 1.12 -12.04 -17.93
C ILE A 133 0.31 -10.73 -17.81
N GLY A 134 0.66 -9.71 -18.62
CA GLY A 134 -0.04 -8.43 -18.65
C GLY A 134 0.33 -7.55 -17.46
N THR A 135 1.64 -7.36 -17.22
CA THR A 135 2.10 -6.43 -16.18
C THR A 135 1.61 -5.00 -16.44
N THR A 136 1.42 -4.23 -15.37
CA THR A 136 1.10 -2.80 -15.46
C THR A 136 2.31 -1.96 -15.93
N GLY A 137 3.52 -2.55 -16.00
CA GLY A 137 4.76 -1.87 -16.36
C GLY A 137 5.20 -0.81 -15.36
N ARG A 138 4.71 -0.88 -14.12
CA ARG A 138 5.02 0.07 -13.04
C ARG A 138 6.15 -0.40 -12.11
N GLY A 139 6.84 -1.49 -12.46
CA GLY A 139 7.97 -2.01 -11.70
C GLY A 139 7.62 -2.75 -10.42
N ILE A 140 6.33 -3.03 -10.19
CA ILE A 140 5.85 -3.65 -8.94
C ILE A 140 6.45 -5.05 -8.78
N GLY A 141 6.33 -5.90 -9.81
CA GLY A 141 6.86 -7.26 -9.80
C GLY A 141 8.38 -7.27 -9.60
N THR A 142 9.09 -6.40 -10.28
CA THR A 142 10.54 -6.27 -10.14
C THR A 142 10.93 -5.82 -8.74
N THR A 143 10.23 -4.85 -8.13
CA THR A 143 10.51 -4.40 -6.76
C THR A 143 10.31 -5.52 -5.74
N TYR A 144 9.25 -6.33 -5.87
CA TYR A 144 9.05 -7.50 -5.00
C TYR A 144 10.11 -8.60 -5.24
N SER A 145 10.57 -8.79 -6.49
CA SER A 145 11.68 -9.69 -6.79
C SER A 145 12.96 -9.24 -6.07
N GLN A 146 13.32 -7.98 -6.21
CA GLN A 146 14.48 -7.38 -5.55
C GLN A 146 14.38 -7.45 -4.01
N LYS A 147 13.17 -7.30 -3.47
CA LYS A 147 12.91 -7.52 -2.04
C LYS A 147 13.23 -8.96 -1.63
N ALA A 148 12.79 -9.96 -2.41
CA ALA A 148 13.01 -11.37 -2.12
C ALA A 148 14.49 -11.77 -2.33
N GLU A 149 15.16 -11.21 -3.33
CA GLU A 149 16.60 -11.34 -3.61
C GLU A 149 17.46 -10.64 -2.55
N ARG A 150 16.88 -9.70 -1.79
CA ARG A 150 17.53 -8.88 -0.73
C ARG A 150 18.46 -7.79 -1.26
N ASP A 151 18.27 -7.43 -2.54
CA ASP A 151 19.07 -6.40 -3.23
C ASP A 151 18.29 -5.07 -3.35
N GLY A 152 16.97 -5.09 -3.08
CA GLY A 152 16.12 -3.91 -3.14
C GLY A 152 16.44 -2.85 -2.09
N ILE A 153 16.13 -1.61 -2.40
CA ILE A 153 16.29 -0.45 -1.51
C ILE A 153 15.02 -0.30 -0.65
N ARG A 154 15.17 -0.37 0.67
CA ARG A 154 14.11 -0.02 1.62
C ARG A 154 14.17 1.45 1.97
N LEU A 155 13.11 1.98 2.53
CA LEU A 155 13.10 3.35 3.03
C LEU A 155 14.15 3.56 4.16
N SER A 156 14.45 2.53 4.96
CA SER A 156 15.54 2.56 5.94
C SER A 156 16.93 2.69 5.32
N ASP A 157 17.08 2.30 4.05
CA ASP A 157 18.38 2.26 3.39
C ASP A 157 18.64 3.54 2.57
N ILE A 158 17.68 4.46 2.52
CA ILE A 158 17.74 5.64 1.64
C ILE A 158 18.78 6.67 2.10
N ASP A 159 19.16 6.67 3.37
CA ASP A 159 20.23 7.50 3.93
C ASP A 159 21.56 6.72 4.08
N TRP A 160 21.64 5.49 3.59
CA TRP A 160 22.83 4.65 3.56
C TRP A 160 23.44 4.61 2.15
N ASN A 161 24.35 5.53 1.86
CA ASN A 161 24.88 5.75 0.51
C ASN A 161 25.59 4.53 -0.10
N GLU A 162 26.29 3.71 0.71
CA GLU A 162 26.96 2.49 0.25
C GLU A 162 25.98 1.48 -0.37
N LYS A 163 24.72 1.50 0.06
CA LYS A 163 23.68 0.66 -0.53
C LYS A 163 23.29 1.09 -1.95
N TRP A 164 23.72 2.28 -2.37
CA TRP A 164 23.43 2.82 -3.69
C TRP A 164 24.55 2.57 -4.70
N ASP A 165 25.71 2.04 -4.28
CA ASP A 165 26.89 1.93 -5.14
C ASP A 165 26.60 1.14 -6.43
N ASP A 166 25.80 0.09 -6.33
CA ASP A 166 25.41 -0.77 -7.45
C ASP A 166 24.20 -0.25 -8.27
N LEU A 167 23.63 0.90 -7.90
CA LEU A 167 22.51 1.49 -8.65
C LEU A 167 23.01 2.25 -9.87
N GLU A 168 22.21 2.26 -10.93
CA GLU A 168 22.41 3.11 -12.09
C GLU A 168 22.28 4.60 -11.72
N ASP A 169 22.95 5.46 -12.45
CA ASP A 169 22.95 6.91 -12.21
C ASP A 169 21.55 7.54 -12.24
N GLU A 170 20.65 7.01 -13.07
CA GLU A 170 19.27 7.45 -13.14
C GLU A 170 18.53 7.18 -11.82
N ASP A 171 18.71 5.97 -11.27
CA ASP A 171 18.09 5.56 -10.01
C ASP A 171 18.65 6.35 -8.82
N LYS A 172 19.97 6.62 -8.80
CA LYS A 172 20.60 7.47 -7.78
C LYS A 172 20.02 8.88 -7.79
N LYS A 173 19.94 9.50 -8.97
CA LYS A 173 19.36 10.85 -9.13
C LYS A 173 17.90 10.88 -8.71
N PHE A 174 17.14 9.85 -9.06
CA PHE A 174 15.76 9.72 -8.66
C PHE A 174 15.61 9.66 -7.12
N LEU A 175 16.40 8.86 -6.45
CA LEU A 175 16.39 8.78 -4.99
C LEU A 175 16.76 10.12 -4.34
N GLU A 176 17.79 10.82 -4.83
CA GLU A 176 18.17 12.13 -4.28
C GLU A 176 17.05 13.16 -4.36
N ILE A 177 16.24 13.16 -5.43
CA ILE A 177 15.11 14.08 -5.58
C ILE A 177 14.07 13.90 -4.45
N TYR A 178 13.82 12.65 -4.05
CA TYR A 178 12.74 12.33 -3.12
C TYR A 178 13.21 12.04 -1.69
N LYS A 179 14.52 11.86 -1.47
CA LYS A 179 15.13 11.44 -0.21
C LYS A 179 14.62 12.23 1.01
N SER A 180 14.76 13.53 1.01
CA SER A 180 14.39 14.39 2.15
C SER A 180 12.91 14.19 2.52
N ARG A 181 12.02 14.32 1.54
CA ARG A 181 10.57 14.20 1.75
C ARG A 181 10.14 12.81 2.22
N LEU A 182 10.79 11.76 1.72
CA LEU A 182 10.53 10.38 2.15
C LEU A 182 10.99 10.15 3.60
N LEU A 183 12.13 10.72 3.99
CA LEU A 183 12.66 10.59 5.35
C LEU A 183 11.77 11.29 6.38
N GLU A 184 11.11 12.40 6.04
CA GLU A 184 10.15 13.10 6.89
C GLU A 184 8.91 12.25 7.21
N MET A 185 8.53 11.34 6.30
CA MET A 185 7.37 10.45 6.48
C MET A 185 7.75 9.08 7.04
N ARG A 186 9.05 8.78 7.20
CA ARG A 186 9.54 7.47 7.65
C ARG A 186 9.22 7.20 9.11
N ILE A 187 8.71 6.02 9.39
CA ILE A 187 8.49 5.52 10.75
C ILE A 187 9.06 4.11 10.94
N ASP A 188 9.49 3.78 12.15
CA ASP A 188 9.61 2.39 12.58
C ASP A 188 8.19 1.82 12.73
N ILE A 189 7.81 0.95 11.80
CA ILE A 189 6.44 0.40 11.75
C ILE A 189 6.12 -0.43 12.99
N ALA A 190 7.10 -1.19 13.53
CA ALA A 190 6.87 -2.04 14.68
C ALA A 190 6.64 -1.22 15.95
N ALA A 191 7.44 -0.17 16.15
CA ALA A 191 7.26 0.77 17.25
C ALA A 191 5.90 1.50 17.13
N LYS A 192 5.55 1.95 15.91
CA LYS A 192 4.28 2.64 15.67
C LYS A 192 3.07 1.74 15.92
N MET A 193 3.07 0.52 15.42
CA MET A 193 1.98 -0.44 15.66
C MET A 193 1.85 -0.80 17.14
N HIS A 194 2.96 -0.87 17.87
CA HIS A 194 2.92 -1.04 19.33
C HIS A 194 2.32 0.18 20.05
N GLU A 195 2.71 1.38 19.66
CA GLU A 195 2.17 2.64 20.20
C GLU A 195 0.63 2.70 20.05
N ILE A 196 0.14 2.44 18.83
CA ILE A 196 -1.28 2.57 18.49
C ILE A 196 -2.11 1.30 18.75
N ARG A 197 -1.58 0.28 19.42
CA ARG A 197 -2.24 -1.02 19.63
C ARG A 197 -3.59 -0.97 20.38
N ARG A 198 -3.91 0.17 21.00
CA ARG A 198 -5.18 0.41 21.70
C ARG A 198 -6.12 1.34 20.92
N GLU A 199 -5.83 1.58 19.66
CA GLU A 199 -6.64 2.41 18.78
C GLU A 199 -7.35 1.51 17.75
N ASN A 200 -8.40 2.02 17.15
CA ASN A 200 -9.06 1.34 16.04
C ASN A 200 -8.22 1.51 14.77
N ILE A 201 -7.79 0.39 14.21
CA ILE A 201 -6.97 0.36 12.99
C ILE A 201 -7.75 -0.37 11.89
N LEU A 202 -7.90 0.29 10.75
CA LEU A 202 -8.43 -0.30 9.53
C LEU A 202 -7.27 -0.70 8.61
N PHE A 203 -7.16 -1.97 8.30
CA PHE A 203 -6.17 -2.48 7.35
C PHE A 203 -6.80 -2.59 5.96
N GLU A 204 -6.32 -1.76 5.05
CA GLU A 204 -6.82 -1.67 3.68
C GLU A 204 -6.00 -2.58 2.76
N GLY A 205 -6.65 -3.60 2.18
CA GLY A 205 -6.08 -4.49 1.18
C GLY A 205 -6.04 -3.85 -0.20
N ALA A 206 -5.04 -4.26 -0.98
CA ALA A 206 -4.92 -3.93 -2.40
C ALA A 206 -5.25 -5.16 -3.25
N GLN A 207 -5.65 -4.96 -4.49
CA GLN A 207 -6.06 -6.00 -5.44
C GLN A 207 -7.20 -6.88 -4.89
N GLY A 208 -7.14 -8.19 -5.10
CA GLY A 208 -8.08 -9.17 -4.58
C GLY A 208 -7.39 -10.50 -4.28
N ALA A 209 -8.02 -11.34 -3.47
CA ALA A 209 -7.46 -12.62 -3.01
C ALA A 209 -7.07 -13.57 -4.17
N MET A 210 -7.81 -13.51 -5.30
CA MET A 210 -7.49 -14.30 -6.49
C MET A 210 -6.28 -13.76 -7.27
N LEU A 211 -5.77 -12.57 -6.92
CA LEU A 211 -4.51 -11.99 -7.42
C LEU A 211 -3.35 -12.13 -6.42
N ASP A 212 -3.55 -12.85 -5.34
CA ASP A 212 -2.51 -13.13 -4.36
C ASP A 212 -1.42 -14.04 -4.94
N ILE A 213 -0.14 -13.75 -4.60
CA ILE A 213 1.01 -14.49 -5.15
C ILE A 213 1.00 -15.97 -4.76
N ASP A 214 0.54 -16.29 -3.57
CA ASP A 214 0.59 -17.66 -3.02
C ASP A 214 -0.72 -18.42 -3.25
N SER A 215 -1.87 -17.76 -3.09
CA SER A 215 -3.19 -18.40 -3.11
C SER A 215 -4.06 -18.06 -4.32
N GLY A 216 -3.61 -17.15 -5.18
CA GLY A 216 -4.34 -16.69 -6.35
C GLY A 216 -4.23 -17.59 -7.57
N THR A 217 -4.72 -17.08 -8.71
CA THR A 217 -4.78 -17.78 -10.02
C THR A 217 -3.43 -17.68 -10.75
N TYR A 218 -2.38 -18.19 -10.14
CA TYR A 218 -1.02 -18.18 -10.70
C TYR A 218 -0.97 -18.78 -12.12
N PRO A 219 -0.23 -18.17 -13.08
CA PRO A 219 0.69 -17.03 -12.94
C PRO A 219 0.05 -15.65 -13.12
N TYR A 220 -1.25 -15.56 -13.29
CA TYR A 220 -1.99 -14.31 -13.52
C TYR A 220 -2.39 -13.67 -12.19
N VAL A 221 -1.38 -13.28 -11.41
CA VAL A 221 -1.48 -12.74 -10.05
C VAL A 221 -0.64 -11.48 -9.91
N SER A 222 -0.82 -10.75 -8.80
CA SER A 222 0.11 -9.71 -8.35
C SER A 222 1.32 -10.36 -7.67
N SER A 223 2.35 -9.56 -7.39
CA SER A 223 3.56 -10.05 -6.71
C SER A 223 3.52 -9.90 -5.18
N GLY A 224 2.42 -9.42 -4.64
CA GLY A 224 2.25 -9.19 -3.21
C GLY A 224 1.18 -10.07 -2.56
N ALA A 225 1.18 -10.08 -1.23
CA ALA A 225 0.18 -10.76 -0.42
C ALA A 225 -1.11 -9.93 -0.37
N SER A 226 -2.09 -10.30 -1.20
CA SER A 226 -3.40 -9.63 -1.31
C SER A 226 -4.46 -10.21 -0.38
N GLY A 227 -4.19 -11.37 0.22
CA GLY A 227 -5.05 -12.01 1.22
C GLY A 227 -4.97 -11.33 2.60
N SER A 228 -5.86 -11.69 3.51
CA SER A 228 -5.92 -11.11 4.86
C SER A 228 -4.67 -11.37 5.70
N TYR A 229 -3.99 -12.48 5.47
CA TYR A 229 -2.70 -12.81 6.10
C TYR A 229 -1.58 -11.83 5.73
N GLY A 230 -1.70 -11.15 4.59
CA GLY A 230 -0.81 -10.06 4.19
C GLY A 230 -0.83 -8.88 5.17
N ALA A 231 -1.92 -8.67 5.91
CA ALA A 231 -2.01 -7.62 6.91
C ALA A 231 -1.01 -7.83 8.06
N SER A 232 -0.83 -9.07 8.52
CA SER A 232 0.13 -9.36 9.58
C SER A 232 1.57 -9.07 9.16
N SER A 233 2.02 -9.60 8.02
CA SER A 233 3.39 -9.38 7.54
C SER A 233 3.62 -7.97 7.03
N GLY A 234 2.61 -7.41 6.34
CA GLY A 234 2.70 -6.09 5.71
C GLY A 234 2.57 -4.92 6.68
N ALA A 235 1.95 -5.10 7.84
CA ALA A 235 1.91 -4.08 8.88
C ALA A 235 2.81 -4.40 10.09
N GLY A 236 3.45 -5.59 10.12
CA GLY A 236 4.34 -5.99 11.21
C GLY A 236 3.63 -6.31 12.52
N ILE A 237 2.41 -6.86 12.45
CA ILE A 237 1.60 -7.22 13.61
C ILE A 237 1.35 -8.73 13.68
N GLY A 238 1.10 -9.23 14.88
CA GLY A 238 0.73 -10.65 15.05
C GLY A 238 -0.69 -10.92 14.52
N PRO A 239 -0.97 -12.15 14.00
CA PRO A 239 -2.28 -12.47 13.46
C PRO A 239 -3.42 -12.38 14.49
N LYS A 240 -3.13 -12.56 15.77
CA LYS A 240 -4.09 -12.42 16.87
C LYS A 240 -4.50 -10.97 17.16
N ALA A 241 -3.80 -10.00 16.57
CA ALA A 241 -4.17 -8.59 16.66
C ALA A 241 -5.23 -8.18 15.63
N LEU A 242 -5.68 -9.09 14.78
CA LEU A 242 -6.73 -8.87 13.79
C LEU A 242 -8.06 -9.42 14.32
N ASP A 243 -9.01 -8.53 14.59
CA ASP A 243 -10.28 -8.89 15.23
C ASP A 243 -11.35 -9.32 14.22
N LYS A 244 -11.40 -8.62 13.04
CA LYS A 244 -12.36 -8.91 11.98
C LYS A 244 -11.73 -8.83 10.60
N ILE A 245 -12.22 -9.67 9.71
CA ILE A 245 -11.83 -9.72 8.31
C ILE A 245 -13.08 -9.63 7.46
N TYR A 246 -13.14 -8.60 6.59
CA TYR A 246 -14.19 -8.44 5.60
C TYR A 246 -13.67 -8.74 4.20
N GLY A 247 -14.31 -9.70 3.54
CA GLY A 247 -14.10 -9.97 2.12
C GLY A 247 -15.16 -9.25 1.29
N VAL A 248 -14.74 -8.36 0.41
CA VAL A 248 -15.62 -7.64 -0.52
C VAL A 248 -15.62 -8.36 -1.86
N PHE A 249 -16.79 -8.63 -2.40
CA PHE A 249 -16.94 -9.24 -3.72
C PHE A 249 -18.13 -8.62 -4.47
N LYS A 250 -18.10 -8.73 -5.78
CA LYS A 250 -19.20 -8.31 -6.64
C LYS A 250 -20.26 -9.42 -6.70
N ALA A 251 -21.49 -9.03 -6.91
CA ALA A 251 -22.59 -9.98 -7.19
C ALA A 251 -22.42 -10.65 -8.58
N TYR A 252 -21.53 -10.14 -9.42
CA TYR A 252 -21.18 -10.68 -10.74
C TYR A 252 -19.66 -10.58 -10.94
N GLU A 253 -19.10 -11.47 -11.74
CA GLU A 253 -17.66 -11.47 -12.01
C GLU A 253 -17.28 -10.44 -13.07
N THR A 254 -16.16 -9.74 -12.84
CA THR A 254 -15.47 -8.93 -13.83
C THR A 254 -13.98 -9.22 -13.72
N ARG A 255 -13.32 -9.20 -14.85
CA ARG A 255 -11.88 -9.32 -14.95
C ARG A 255 -11.32 -8.08 -15.64
#